data_5e02b54a0af81a1e33ca7a1b7fbe9ef1
#
_entry.id   5e02b54a0af81a1e33ca7a1b7fbe9ef1
#
_cell.length_a   1.000
_cell.length_b   1.000
_cell.length_c   1.000
_cell.angle_alpha   90.00
_cell.angle_beta   90.00
_cell.angle_gamma   90.00
#
_symmetry.space_group_name_H-M   'P 1'
#
loop_
_entity.id
_entity.type
_entity.pdbx_description
1 polymer ?
#
loop_
_entity_poly.entity_id
_entity_poly.type
_entity_poly.pdbx_seq_one_letter_code
_entity_poly.pdbx_strand_id
1 'polypeptide(L)'
;MDIKSLVKKATGICKAKLKKVFDKAFDIFSKTADRLKGMRKLKTVSFAKRHKIMLTSAAALTATVMLTSVVFIKRNEVTVFVDGEELSSFTTLKNDIGQWLDLAGVEVYDGDSVTAQGGCVYIDRAFYVTVKADGTQVTLKTVKASVADVLEKAEISVSEEDIVSVSLDTVLKDDAVIEISRVSSATVKEIKTVEYET
;
A
#
# COMPACT_ATOMS: atom_id res chain seq x y z
N MET A 1 -16.54 1.42 3.73
CA MET A 1 -15.87 2.12 2.60
C MET A 1 -15.05 1.06 1.86
N ASP A 2 -15.37 0.82 0.61
CA ASP A 2 -14.90 -0.38 -0.14
C ASP A 2 -13.39 -0.35 -0.39
N ILE A 3 -12.67 -1.38 0.08
CA ILE A 3 -11.21 -1.56 -0.07
C ILE A 3 -10.80 -1.47 -1.55
N LYS A 4 -11.64 -1.97 -2.47
CA LYS A 4 -11.42 -1.87 -3.92
C LYS A 4 -11.41 -0.43 -4.41
N SER A 5 -12.14 0.49 -3.78
CA SER A 5 -12.18 1.91 -4.14
C SER A 5 -10.90 2.63 -3.69
N LEU A 6 -10.36 2.27 -2.54
CA LEU A 6 -9.10 2.82 -2.01
C LEU A 6 -7.89 2.37 -2.85
N VAL A 7 -7.81 1.08 -3.18
CA VAL A 7 -6.75 0.55 -4.07
C VAL A 7 -6.82 1.21 -5.45
N LYS A 8 -8.03 1.41 -6.00
CA LYS A 8 -8.22 2.08 -7.29
C LYS A 8 -7.82 3.56 -7.25
N LYS A 9 -8.01 4.23 -6.12
CA LYS A 9 -7.61 5.63 -5.90
C LYS A 9 -6.08 5.75 -5.77
N ALA A 10 -5.43 4.85 -5.02
CA ALA A 10 -3.97 4.81 -4.86
C ALA A 10 -3.25 4.50 -6.19
N THR A 11 -3.73 3.52 -6.97
CA THR A 11 -3.16 3.22 -8.29
C THR A 11 -3.35 4.37 -9.29
N GLY A 12 -4.42 5.15 -9.16
CA GLY A 12 -4.65 6.37 -9.94
C GLY A 12 -3.64 7.47 -9.64
N ILE A 13 -3.27 7.65 -8.39
CA ILE A 13 -2.28 8.65 -7.93
C ILE A 13 -0.89 8.30 -8.46
N CYS A 14 -0.47 7.03 -8.38
CA CYS A 14 0.82 6.57 -8.94
C CYS A 14 0.91 6.81 -10.45
N LYS A 15 -0.14 6.48 -11.22
CA LYS A 15 -0.18 6.71 -12.68
C LYS A 15 -0.16 8.20 -13.06
N ALA A 16 -0.81 9.07 -12.29
CA ALA A 16 -0.83 10.52 -12.54
C ALA A 16 0.55 11.17 -12.30
N LYS A 17 1.28 10.72 -11.27
CA LYS A 17 2.64 11.19 -10.99
C LYS A 17 3.61 10.78 -12.10
N LEU A 18 3.50 9.53 -12.59
CA LEU A 18 4.34 9.02 -13.69
C LEU A 18 4.16 9.85 -14.97
N LYS A 19 2.92 10.23 -15.30
CA LYS A 19 2.60 11.09 -16.45
C LYS A 19 3.26 12.46 -16.32
N LYS A 20 3.23 13.08 -15.14
CA LYS A 20 3.88 14.40 -14.91
C LYS A 20 5.40 14.35 -15.11
N VAL A 21 6.06 13.26 -14.70
CA VAL A 21 7.51 13.08 -14.90
C VAL A 21 7.85 12.96 -16.39
N PHE A 22 7.05 12.20 -17.13
CA PHE A 22 7.22 12.04 -18.58
C PHE A 22 7.03 13.36 -19.33
N ASP A 23 6.00 14.13 -19.00
CA ASP A 23 5.72 15.43 -19.62
C ASP A 23 6.84 16.44 -19.34
N LYS A 24 7.41 16.42 -18.12
CA LYS A 24 8.54 17.28 -17.75
C LYS A 24 9.84 16.90 -18.48
N ALA A 25 10.11 15.62 -18.68
CA ALA A 25 11.24 15.14 -19.45
C ALA A 25 11.12 15.52 -20.93
N PHE A 26 9.93 15.42 -21.51
CA PHE A 26 9.65 15.82 -22.89
C PHE A 26 9.82 17.34 -23.10
N ASP A 27 9.43 18.18 -22.15
CA ASP A 27 9.62 19.64 -22.21
C ASP A 27 11.11 20.03 -22.15
N ILE A 28 11.92 19.35 -21.33
CA ILE A 28 13.39 19.55 -21.30
C ILE A 28 14.02 19.15 -22.64
N PHE A 29 13.57 18.05 -23.24
CA PHE A 29 14.06 17.58 -24.54
C PHE A 29 13.73 18.57 -25.66
N SER A 30 12.52 19.11 -25.72
CA SER A 30 12.13 20.08 -26.74
C SER A 30 12.92 21.38 -26.63
N LYS A 31 13.15 21.89 -25.41
CA LYS A 31 13.97 23.09 -25.16
C LYS A 31 15.44 22.93 -25.55
N THR A 32 16.01 21.73 -25.37
CA THR A 32 17.39 21.46 -25.81
C THR A 32 17.50 21.36 -27.33
N ALA A 33 16.49 20.79 -28.01
CA ALA A 33 16.45 20.72 -29.48
C ALA A 33 16.37 22.12 -30.11
N ASP A 34 15.62 23.05 -29.53
CA ASP A 34 15.50 24.42 -30.02
C ASP A 34 16.78 25.26 -29.82
N ARG A 35 17.53 25.04 -28.73
CA ARG A 35 18.87 25.65 -28.55
C ARG A 35 19.87 25.21 -29.61
N LEU A 36 19.79 23.98 -30.10
CA LEU A 36 20.65 23.45 -31.16
C LEU A 36 20.40 24.08 -32.56
N LYS A 37 19.15 24.51 -32.85
CA LYS A 37 18.81 25.23 -34.07
C LYS A 37 19.47 26.63 -34.15
N GLY A 38 19.76 27.26 -32.99
CA GLY A 38 20.38 28.59 -32.92
C GLY A 38 21.88 28.63 -33.24
N MET A 39 22.59 27.50 -33.28
CA MET A 39 24.06 27.44 -33.46
C MET A 39 24.53 27.43 -34.96
N ARG A 40 23.67 27.83 -35.90
CA ARG A 40 24.00 27.82 -37.36
C ARG A 40 24.94 28.91 -37.85
N LYS A 41 25.57 29.75 -37.00
CA LYS A 41 26.42 30.86 -37.43
C LYS A 41 27.91 30.72 -37.04
N LEU A 42 28.57 29.68 -37.48
CA LEU A 42 30.04 29.63 -37.46
C LEU A 42 30.59 29.58 -38.90
N LYS A 43 30.93 30.77 -39.44
CA LYS A 43 31.31 30.96 -40.87
C LYS A 43 32.78 30.73 -41.23
N THR A 44 33.65 30.25 -40.35
CA THR A 44 35.12 30.33 -40.56
C THR A 44 35.90 29.00 -40.54
N VAL A 45 35.24 27.81 -40.64
CA VAL A 45 35.93 26.52 -40.59
C VAL A 45 35.82 25.79 -41.93
N SER A 46 36.92 25.22 -42.46
CA SER A 46 36.98 24.44 -43.70
C SER A 46 35.93 23.33 -43.74
N PHE A 47 35.30 23.09 -44.89
CA PHE A 47 34.18 22.18 -45.10
C PHE A 47 34.42 20.76 -44.51
N ALA A 48 35.60 20.19 -44.72
CA ALA A 48 35.95 18.86 -44.20
C ALA A 48 36.08 18.83 -42.66
N LYS A 49 36.57 19.92 -42.05
CA LYS A 49 36.68 20.06 -40.60
C LYS A 49 35.31 20.29 -39.94
N ARG A 50 34.42 20.97 -40.65
CA ARG A 50 33.02 21.16 -40.22
C ARG A 50 32.27 19.83 -40.17
N HIS A 51 32.42 18.95 -41.20
CA HIS A 51 31.75 17.64 -41.18
C HIS A 51 32.22 16.77 -40.01
N LYS A 52 33.53 16.74 -39.72
CA LYS A 52 34.07 15.99 -38.58
C LYS A 52 33.54 16.53 -37.25
N ILE A 53 33.50 17.85 -37.06
CA ILE A 53 32.99 18.48 -35.84
C ILE A 53 31.45 18.25 -35.69
N MET A 54 30.68 18.33 -36.77
CA MET A 54 29.25 18.03 -36.76
C MET A 54 28.98 16.56 -36.43
N LEU A 55 29.76 15.64 -36.99
CA LEU A 55 29.58 14.20 -36.75
C LEU A 55 29.92 13.83 -35.29
N THR A 56 31.02 14.38 -34.76
CA THR A 56 31.42 14.13 -33.36
C THR A 56 30.46 14.78 -32.36
N SER A 57 29.97 15.98 -32.64
CA SER A 57 28.96 16.63 -31.77
C SER A 57 27.60 15.94 -31.80
N ALA A 58 27.19 15.46 -32.97
CA ALA A 58 25.97 14.66 -33.09
C ALA A 58 26.07 13.32 -32.34
N ALA A 59 27.21 12.62 -32.47
CA ALA A 59 27.47 11.38 -31.75
C ALA A 59 27.55 11.59 -30.23
N ALA A 60 28.17 12.66 -29.76
CA ALA A 60 28.20 12.99 -28.33
C ALA A 60 26.81 13.31 -27.79
N LEU A 61 25.99 14.04 -28.55
CA LEU A 61 24.59 14.35 -28.16
C LEU A 61 23.70 13.10 -28.11
N THR A 62 23.82 12.21 -29.09
CA THR A 62 23.07 10.96 -29.07
C THR A 62 23.49 10.04 -27.91
N ALA A 63 24.78 9.98 -27.60
CA ALA A 63 25.29 9.21 -26.47
C ALA A 63 24.79 9.78 -25.13
N THR A 64 24.77 11.10 -24.95
CA THR A 64 24.24 11.73 -23.72
C THR A 64 22.75 11.53 -23.60
N VAL A 65 21.99 11.62 -24.67
CA VAL A 65 20.52 11.37 -24.64
C VAL A 65 20.24 9.90 -24.32
N MET A 66 21.01 8.95 -24.90
CA MET A 66 20.85 7.54 -24.56
C MET A 66 21.21 7.23 -23.10
N LEU A 67 22.31 7.79 -22.58
CA LEU A 67 22.70 7.60 -21.18
C LEU A 67 21.67 8.19 -20.22
N THR A 68 21.16 9.39 -20.49
CA THR A 68 20.13 10.00 -19.66
C THR A 68 18.80 9.24 -19.73
N SER A 69 18.41 8.74 -20.90
CA SER A 69 17.19 7.96 -21.06
C SER A 69 17.25 6.64 -20.29
N VAL A 70 18.38 5.94 -20.30
CA VAL A 70 18.58 4.69 -19.53
C VAL A 70 18.48 4.95 -18.02
N VAL A 71 19.05 6.04 -17.52
CA VAL A 71 18.93 6.42 -16.10
C VAL A 71 17.49 6.78 -15.74
N PHE A 72 16.75 7.46 -16.61
CA PHE A 72 15.35 7.79 -16.38
C PHE A 72 14.42 6.57 -16.40
N ILE A 73 14.67 5.61 -17.29
CA ILE A 73 13.85 4.39 -17.42
C ILE A 73 14.04 3.46 -16.22
N LYS A 74 15.21 3.45 -15.60
CA LYS A 74 15.52 2.59 -14.44
C LYS A 74 15.11 3.18 -13.08
N ARG A 75 14.61 4.41 -13.03
CA ARG A 75 14.15 5.02 -11.78
C ARG A 75 12.75 4.51 -11.42
N ASN A 76 12.66 3.90 -10.25
CA ASN A 76 11.38 3.55 -9.66
C ASN A 76 10.94 4.68 -8.73
N GLU A 77 9.75 5.18 -8.93
CA GLU A 77 9.06 6.02 -7.96
C GLU A 77 8.35 5.09 -6.98
N VAL A 78 8.76 5.17 -5.73
CA VAL A 78 8.23 4.30 -4.66
C VAL A 78 7.47 5.18 -3.67
N THR A 79 6.25 4.79 -3.35
CA THR A 79 5.42 5.41 -2.32
C THR A 79 5.10 4.37 -1.26
N VAL A 80 5.39 4.69 -0.01
CA VAL A 80 5.16 3.80 1.14
C VAL A 80 3.95 4.28 1.92
N PHE A 81 3.02 3.37 2.16
CA PHE A 81 1.82 3.57 2.96
C PHE A 81 1.89 2.71 4.21
N VAL A 82 1.53 3.28 5.35
CA VAL A 82 1.38 2.57 6.63
C VAL A 82 -0.04 2.77 7.12
N ASP A 83 -0.74 1.69 7.40
CA ASP A 83 -2.15 1.67 7.84
C ASP A 83 -3.10 2.48 6.93
N GLY A 84 -2.73 2.61 5.64
CA GLY A 84 -3.47 3.33 4.62
C GLY A 84 -3.13 4.80 4.48
N GLU A 85 -2.21 5.35 5.30
CA GLU A 85 -1.70 6.70 5.18
C GLU A 85 -0.38 6.74 4.39
N GLU A 86 -0.20 7.76 3.53
CA GLU A 86 1.05 7.97 2.80
C GLU A 86 2.12 8.50 3.75
N LEU A 87 3.15 7.68 4.02
CA LEU A 87 4.26 8.05 4.89
C LEU A 87 5.35 8.77 4.10
N SER A 88 5.78 8.22 2.97
CA SER A 88 6.89 8.78 2.18
C SER A 88 6.78 8.41 0.70
N SER A 89 7.33 9.28 -0.16
CA SER A 89 7.46 9.05 -1.60
C SER A 89 8.84 9.49 -2.07
N PHE A 90 9.57 8.60 -2.74
CA PHE A 90 10.92 8.84 -3.21
C PHE A 90 11.20 8.12 -4.52
N THR A 91 12.29 8.53 -5.18
CA THR A 91 12.74 7.90 -6.43
C THR A 91 14.02 7.12 -6.18
N THR A 92 14.07 5.84 -6.56
CA THR A 92 15.24 4.98 -6.38
C THR A 92 15.56 4.16 -7.62
N LEU A 93 16.79 3.71 -7.72
CA LEU A 93 17.24 2.72 -8.72
C LEU A 93 17.17 1.28 -8.18
N LYS A 94 16.88 1.13 -6.90
CA LYS A 94 16.80 -0.16 -6.22
C LYS A 94 15.44 -0.80 -6.48
N ASN A 95 15.41 -2.12 -6.62
CA ASN A 95 14.20 -2.90 -6.93
C ASN A 95 13.79 -3.84 -5.78
N ASP A 96 14.43 -3.72 -4.64
CA ASP A 96 14.19 -4.57 -3.49
C ASP A 96 13.30 -3.85 -2.45
N ILE A 97 12.28 -4.54 -1.97
CA ILE A 97 11.30 -4.00 -1.01
C ILE A 97 11.97 -3.65 0.31
N GLY A 98 12.88 -4.52 0.80
CA GLY A 98 13.62 -4.27 2.05
C GLY A 98 14.39 -2.95 2.00
N GLN A 99 15.08 -2.70 0.86
CA GLN A 99 15.82 -1.46 0.66
C GLN A 99 14.90 -0.23 0.48
N TRP A 100 13.67 -0.41 0.03
CA TRP A 100 12.68 0.67 -0.02
C TRP A 100 12.19 1.04 1.37
N LEU A 101 11.98 0.05 2.23
CA LEU A 101 11.58 0.25 3.61
C LEU A 101 12.69 0.93 4.42
N ASP A 102 13.95 0.52 4.23
CA ASP A 102 15.12 1.17 4.83
C ASP A 102 15.21 2.65 4.43
N LEU A 103 15.00 2.96 3.13
CA LEU A 103 15.02 4.34 2.62
C LEU A 103 13.84 5.17 3.15
N ALA A 104 12.69 4.53 3.39
CA ALA A 104 11.53 5.16 3.99
C ALA A 104 11.67 5.36 5.50
N GLY A 105 12.67 4.71 6.13
CA GLY A 105 12.87 4.71 7.58
C GLY A 105 11.78 3.92 8.32
N VAL A 106 11.23 2.86 7.67
CA VAL A 106 10.16 2.04 8.23
C VAL A 106 10.70 0.69 8.64
N GLU A 107 10.57 0.38 9.91
CA GLU A 107 10.82 -0.96 10.43
C GLU A 107 9.54 -1.81 10.31
N VAL A 108 9.71 -3.05 9.90
CA VAL A 108 8.64 -4.06 9.83
C VAL A 108 8.77 -4.96 11.04
N TYR A 109 7.69 -5.10 11.78
CA TYR A 109 7.65 -5.96 12.96
C TYR A 109 7.03 -7.32 12.63
N ASP A 110 7.32 -8.29 13.49
CA ASP A 110 6.69 -9.61 13.36
C ASP A 110 5.18 -9.51 13.37
N GLY A 111 4.54 -10.15 12.39
CA GLY A 111 3.08 -10.14 12.20
C GLY A 111 2.56 -9.02 11.30
N ASP A 112 3.35 -8.00 10.95
CA ASP A 112 2.94 -6.98 9.99
C ASP A 112 2.73 -7.60 8.60
N SER A 113 1.76 -7.08 7.86
CA SER A 113 1.52 -7.45 6.47
C SER A 113 2.17 -6.43 5.53
N VAL A 114 3.04 -6.90 4.65
CA VAL A 114 3.71 -6.04 3.66
C VAL A 114 3.30 -6.49 2.25
N THR A 115 2.69 -5.60 1.51
CA THR A 115 2.28 -5.84 0.12
C THR A 115 2.85 -4.77 -0.79
N ALA A 116 3.49 -5.17 -1.90
CA ALA A 116 4.02 -4.24 -2.89
C ALA A 116 3.36 -4.43 -4.25
N GLN A 117 2.88 -3.34 -4.83
CA GLN A 117 2.26 -3.36 -6.14
C GLN A 117 2.50 -2.04 -6.90
N GLY A 118 3.10 -2.13 -8.09
CA GLY A 118 3.22 -0.99 -9.01
C GLY A 118 4.03 0.19 -8.48
N GLY A 119 5.03 -0.06 -7.62
CA GLY A 119 5.84 0.97 -6.97
C GLY A 119 5.22 1.52 -5.67
N CYS A 120 4.08 1.02 -5.24
CA CYS A 120 3.49 1.35 -3.95
C CYS A 120 3.70 0.18 -2.99
N VAL A 121 4.18 0.47 -1.79
CA VAL A 121 4.34 -0.48 -0.69
C VAL A 121 3.28 -0.16 0.36
N TYR A 122 2.51 -1.16 0.74
CA TYR A 122 1.48 -1.06 1.77
C TYR A 122 1.91 -1.91 2.96
N ILE A 123 1.90 -1.30 4.13
CA ILE A 123 2.22 -1.95 5.39
C ILE A 123 0.98 -1.81 6.27
N ASP A 124 0.37 -2.94 6.61
CA ASP A 124 -0.68 -3.00 7.61
C ASP A 124 -0.05 -3.51 8.91
N ARG A 125 -0.07 -2.71 9.97
CA ARG A 125 0.50 -3.03 11.27
C ARG A 125 -0.31 -4.10 11.96
N ALA A 126 0.41 -5.03 12.59
CA ALA A 126 -0.22 -6.04 13.42
C ALA A 126 -0.53 -5.48 14.82
N PHE A 127 -1.70 -5.82 15.33
CA PHE A 127 -2.18 -5.46 16.66
C PHE A 127 -2.76 -6.69 17.36
N TYR A 128 -3.04 -6.56 18.66
CA TYR A 128 -3.58 -7.64 19.46
C TYR A 128 -5.08 -7.50 19.67
N VAL A 129 -5.81 -8.58 19.45
CA VAL A 129 -7.23 -8.67 19.79
C VAL A 129 -7.41 -9.76 20.84
N THR A 130 -8.08 -9.39 21.92
CA THR A 130 -8.42 -10.29 23.00
C THR A 130 -9.88 -10.63 22.93
N VAL A 131 -10.20 -11.92 22.76
CA VAL A 131 -11.57 -12.44 22.81
C VAL A 131 -11.82 -13.09 24.16
N LYS A 132 -12.85 -12.66 24.86
CA LYS A 132 -13.34 -13.23 26.11
C LYS A 132 -14.66 -13.93 25.87
N ALA A 133 -14.71 -15.23 26.08
CA ALA A 133 -15.90 -16.06 25.95
C ALA A 133 -15.88 -17.18 26.97
N ASP A 134 -17.01 -17.51 27.54
CA ASP A 134 -17.18 -18.66 28.45
C ASP A 134 -16.19 -18.69 29.63
N GLY A 135 -15.78 -17.53 30.14
CA GLY A 135 -14.80 -17.41 31.23
C GLY A 135 -13.34 -17.65 30.77
N THR A 136 -13.10 -17.90 29.50
CA THR A 136 -11.78 -18.03 28.88
C THR A 136 -11.39 -16.77 28.12
N GLN A 137 -10.09 -16.55 27.97
CA GLN A 137 -9.53 -15.44 27.24
C GLN A 137 -8.52 -15.94 26.21
N VAL A 138 -8.71 -15.56 24.96
CA VAL A 138 -7.79 -15.87 23.83
C VAL A 138 -7.29 -14.56 23.26
N THR A 139 -5.97 -14.39 23.18
CA THR A 139 -5.35 -13.22 22.54
C THR A 139 -4.72 -13.62 21.23
N LEU A 140 -5.11 -12.93 20.15
CA LEU A 140 -4.63 -13.17 18.80
C LEU A 140 -3.91 -11.93 18.28
N LYS A 141 -2.85 -12.15 17.52
CA LYS A 141 -2.19 -11.11 16.75
C LYS A 141 -2.75 -11.11 15.32
N THR A 142 -3.23 -9.99 14.86
CA THR A 142 -3.85 -9.86 13.53
C THR A 142 -3.52 -8.50 12.93
N VAL A 143 -3.65 -8.41 11.62
CA VAL A 143 -3.71 -7.13 10.90
C VAL A 143 -5.18 -6.77 10.69
N LYS A 144 -5.46 -5.63 10.11
CA LYS A 144 -6.80 -5.15 9.79
C LYS A 144 -7.76 -6.28 9.38
N ALA A 145 -8.68 -6.64 10.27
CA ALA A 145 -9.61 -7.75 10.12
C ALA A 145 -11.01 -7.37 10.66
N SER A 146 -12.07 -8.04 10.19
CA SER A 146 -13.39 -7.91 10.79
C SER A 146 -13.46 -8.68 12.10
N VAL A 147 -14.40 -8.33 12.97
CA VAL A 147 -14.68 -9.10 14.20
C VAL A 147 -15.01 -10.55 13.86
N ALA A 148 -15.78 -10.79 12.80
CA ALA A 148 -16.09 -12.13 12.33
C ALA A 148 -14.84 -12.95 11.97
N ASP A 149 -13.88 -12.35 11.22
CA ASP A 149 -12.62 -13.02 10.85
C ASP A 149 -11.76 -13.35 12.09
N VAL A 150 -11.78 -12.47 13.10
CA VAL A 150 -11.06 -12.69 14.36
C VAL A 150 -11.66 -13.83 15.15
N LEU A 151 -12.99 -13.92 15.22
CA LEU A 151 -13.69 -15.00 15.92
C LEU A 151 -13.49 -16.34 15.21
N GLU A 152 -13.50 -16.37 13.88
CA GLU A 152 -13.18 -17.58 13.10
C GLU A 152 -11.74 -18.05 13.40
N LYS A 153 -10.74 -17.14 13.40
CA LYS A 153 -9.35 -17.46 13.75
C LYS A 153 -9.19 -17.91 15.22
N ALA A 154 -10.04 -17.42 16.12
CA ALA A 154 -10.07 -17.83 17.51
C ALA A 154 -10.75 -19.19 17.71
N GLU A 155 -11.34 -19.77 16.66
CA GLU A 155 -12.17 -20.98 16.70
C GLU A 155 -13.38 -20.85 17.63
N ILE A 156 -13.91 -19.61 17.77
CA ILE A 156 -15.05 -19.29 18.61
C ILE A 156 -16.28 -19.10 17.71
N SER A 157 -17.22 -20.03 17.77
CA SER A 157 -18.52 -19.90 17.10
C SER A 157 -19.47 -19.02 17.93
N VAL A 158 -20.21 -18.16 17.27
CA VAL A 158 -21.23 -17.29 17.86
C VAL A 158 -22.58 -17.67 17.29
N SER A 159 -23.59 -17.85 18.17
CA SER A 159 -24.98 -18.09 17.77
C SER A 159 -25.73 -16.75 17.63
N GLU A 160 -26.89 -16.77 16.96
CA GLU A 160 -27.74 -15.58 16.78
C GLU A 160 -28.25 -15.00 18.08
N GLU A 161 -28.33 -15.82 19.15
CA GLU A 161 -28.82 -15.41 20.47
C GLU A 161 -27.71 -14.81 21.35
N ASP A 162 -26.42 -15.02 21.00
CA ASP A 162 -25.28 -14.54 21.79
C ASP A 162 -25.11 -13.04 21.67
N ILE A 163 -24.73 -12.40 22.74
CA ILE A 163 -24.46 -10.95 22.77
C ILE A 163 -22.94 -10.73 22.60
N VAL A 164 -22.57 -10.11 21.49
CA VAL A 164 -21.19 -9.71 21.22
C VAL A 164 -21.04 -8.21 21.47
N SER A 165 -20.01 -7.81 22.19
CA SER A 165 -19.78 -6.40 22.58
C SER A 165 -19.55 -5.47 21.39
N VAL A 166 -19.10 -6.01 20.26
CA VAL A 166 -18.80 -5.26 19.02
C VAL A 166 -19.48 -5.96 17.85
N SER A 167 -20.05 -5.21 16.91
CA SER A 167 -20.69 -5.79 15.72
C SER A 167 -19.71 -6.63 14.91
N LEU A 168 -20.16 -7.78 14.39
CA LEU A 168 -19.36 -8.72 13.60
C LEU A 168 -18.75 -8.10 12.33
N ASP A 169 -19.42 -7.12 11.73
CA ASP A 169 -18.96 -6.42 10.52
C ASP A 169 -17.95 -5.29 10.82
N THR A 170 -17.70 -5.00 12.10
CA THR A 170 -16.76 -3.94 12.49
C THR A 170 -15.34 -4.35 12.12
N VAL A 171 -14.64 -3.48 11.37
CA VAL A 171 -13.23 -3.66 11.03
C VAL A 171 -12.36 -3.08 12.13
N LEU A 172 -11.60 -3.94 12.77
CA LEU A 172 -10.62 -3.59 13.80
C LEU A 172 -9.34 -3.07 13.14
N LYS A 173 -8.71 -2.08 13.78
CA LYS A 173 -7.47 -1.45 13.31
C LYS A 173 -6.42 -1.31 14.41
N ASP A 174 -6.86 -1.42 15.65
CA ASP A 174 -6.06 -1.22 16.86
C ASP A 174 -6.39 -2.32 17.85
N ASP A 175 -5.63 -2.40 18.93
CA ASP A 175 -5.87 -3.33 20.03
C ASP A 175 -7.31 -3.25 20.53
N ALA A 176 -7.97 -4.38 20.58
CA ALA A 176 -9.38 -4.46 20.94
C ALA A 176 -9.68 -5.64 21.87
N VAL A 177 -10.72 -5.48 22.66
CA VAL A 177 -11.28 -6.55 23.50
C VAL A 177 -12.70 -6.83 23.03
N ILE A 178 -12.95 -8.09 22.65
CA ILE A 178 -14.27 -8.56 22.25
C ILE A 178 -14.79 -9.45 23.36
N GLU A 179 -15.93 -9.09 23.92
CA GLU A 179 -16.61 -9.88 24.96
C GLU A 179 -17.85 -10.56 24.37
N ILE A 180 -17.98 -11.85 24.62
CA ILE A 180 -19.10 -12.67 24.16
C ILE A 180 -19.82 -13.17 25.40
N SER A 181 -21.11 -12.81 25.51
CA SER A 181 -22.00 -13.31 26.53
C SER A 181 -22.93 -14.35 25.92
N ARG A 182 -22.78 -15.59 26.32
CA ARG A 182 -23.65 -16.69 25.88
C ARG A 182 -25.05 -16.55 26.46
N VAL A 183 -26.04 -16.73 25.62
CA VAL A 183 -27.42 -16.83 26.04
C VAL A 183 -27.83 -18.31 26.07
N SER A 184 -28.16 -18.82 27.23
CA SER A 184 -28.72 -20.16 27.39
C SER A 184 -30.16 -20.08 27.89
N SER A 185 -31.10 -20.67 27.17
CA SER A 185 -32.48 -20.81 27.62
C SER A 185 -32.67 -22.15 28.34
N ALA A 186 -33.10 -22.10 29.61
CA ALA A 186 -33.48 -23.28 30.35
C ALA A 186 -35.01 -23.33 30.50
N THR A 187 -35.60 -24.42 30.02
CA THR A 187 -37.04 -24.64 30.24
C THR A 187 -37.24 -25.24 31.61
N VAL A 188 -37.79 -24.45 32.55
CA VAL A 188 -38.21 -24.96 33.87
C VAL A 188 -39.62 -25.50 33.75
N LYS A 189 -39.81 -26.82 33.94
CA LYS A 189 -41.12 -27.42 34.11
C LYS A 189 -41.57 -27.23 35.55
N GLU A 190 -42.46 -26.31 35.78
CA GLU A 190 -43.18 -26.20 37.06
C GLU A 190 -44.29 -27.25 37.11
N ILE A 191 -44.15 -28.29 37.96
CA ILE A 191 -45.20 -29.28 38.19
C ILE A 191 -46.04 -28.78 39.37
N LYS A 192 -47.20 -28.24 39.07
CA LYS A 192 -48.15 -27.85 40.06
C LYS A 192 -49.05 -29.05 40.44
N THR A 193 -48.82 -29.61 41.61
CA THR A 193 -49.66 -30.69 42.15
C THR A 193 -50.97 -30.07 42.61
N VAL A 194 -52.08 -30.47 42.00
CA VAL A 194 -53.43 -30.09 42.45
C VAL A 194 -53.90 -31.21 43.32
N GLU A 195 -54.08 -30.90 44.60
CA GLU A 195 -54.74 -31.84 45.56
C GLU A 195 -56.19 -31.98 45.16
N TYR A 196 -56.61 -33.21 44.98
CA TYR A 196 -58.01 -33.55 44.81
C TYR A 196 -58.69 -33.60 46.21
N GLU A 197 -59.66 -32.71 46.44
CA GLU A 197 -60.56 -32.85 47.53
C GLU A 197 -61.58 -33.96 47.22
N THR A 198 -61.66 -34.96 48.08
CA THR A 198 -62.67 -36.04 48.09
C THR A 198 -63.89 -35.61 48.86
#